data_5d54a8b951f1da26856a05cd0d378ff4
#
_entry.id   5d54a8b951f1da26856a05cd0d378ff4
#
_cell.length_a   1.000
_cell.length_b   1.000
_cell.length_c   1.000
_cell.angle_alpha   90.00
_cell.angle_beta   90.00
_cell.angle_gamma   90.00
#
_symmetry.space_group_name_H-M   'P 1'
#
loop_
_entity.id
_entity.type
_entity.pdbx_description
1 polymer ?
#
loop_
_entity_poly.entity_id
_entity_poly.type
_entity_poly.pdbx_seq_one_letter_code
_entity_poly.pdbx_strand_id
1 'polypeptide(L)' 'MTDRLRYRVEGMDCGSCARKIETALTRVPGVSDIAISTTTETLRLRADGSGTGEQVEKVVRDLGYGITPVSEETGHHP' A
#
# COMPACT_ATOMS: atom_id res chain seq x y z
N MET A 1 -4.15 -17.51 -0.97
CA MET A 1 -5.30 -16.63 -0.81
C MET A 1 -4.89 -15.19 -0.94
N THR A 2 -5.75 -14.40 -1.50
CA THR A 2 -5.46 -13.01 -1.78
C THR A 2 -6.19 -12.12 -0.80
N ASP A 3 -5.45 -11.26 -0.12
CA ASP A 3 -6.02 -10.31 0.82
C ASP A 3 -5.96 -8.90 0.25
N ARG A 4 -7.00 -8.15 0.50
CA ARG A 4 -7.01 -6.74 0.15
C ARG A 4 -6.43 -5.95 1.30
N LEU A 5 -5.44 -5.14 0.98
CA LEU A 5 -4.80 -4.31 1.97
C LEU A 5 -4.97 -2.84 1.60
N ARG A 6 -5.19 -2.04 2.61
CA ARG A 6 -5.30 -0.60 2.44
C ARG A 6 -4.34 0.06 3.41
N TYR A 7 -3.61 1.03 2.90
CA TYR A 7 -2.66 1.77 3.71
C TYR A 7 -2.85 3.25 3.48
N ARG A 8 -2.54 4.02 4.49
CA ARG A 8 -2.44 5.45 4.36
C ARG A 8 -0.97 5.81 4.24
N VAL A 9 -0.63 6.55 3.19
CA VAL A 9 0.76 6.90 2.92
C VAL A 9 0.91 8.41 3.06
N GLU A 10 1.73 8.83 4.01
CA GLU A 10 1.95 10.25 4.26
C GLU A 10 3.13 10.74 3.46
N GLY A 11 3.01 11.95 2.95
CA GLY A 11 4.04 12.54 2.13
C GLY A 11 3.87 12.29 0.65
N MET A 12 2.81 11.58 0.27
CA MET A 12 2.55 11.23 -1.11
C MET A 12 1.58 12.26 -1.71
N ASP A 13 2.05 13.48 -1.86
CA ASP A 13 1.18 14.55 -2.33
C ASP A 13 1.50 14.99 -3.75
N CYS A 14 2.30 14.25 -4.48
CA CYS A 14 2.57 14.55 -5.88
C CYS A 14 2.56 13.28 -6.71
N GLY A 15 2.34 13.44 -8.01
CA GLY A 15 2.25 12.30 -8.90
C GLY A 15 3.54 11.49 -9.00
N SER A 16 4.68 12.18 -8.89
CA SER A 16 5.97 11.49 -8.93
C SER A 16 6.14 10.56 -7.75
N CYS A 17 5.68 11.00 -6.58
CA CYS A 17 5.77 10.17 -5.38
C CYS A 17 4.93 8.92 -5.53
N ALA A 18 3.70 9.07 -6.03
CA ALA A 18 2.83 7.93 -6.24
C ALA A 18 3.44 6.94 -7.22
N ARG A 19 4.05 7.45 -8.28
CA ARG A 19 4.66 6.59 -9.29
C ARG A 19 5.84 5.82 -8.71
N LYS A 20 6.64 6.46 -7.89
CA LYS A 20 7.76 5.78 -7.24
C LYS A 20 7.27 4.63 -6.38
N ILE A 21 6.24 4.88 -5.60
CA ILE A 21 5.69 3.86 -4.73
C ILE A 21 5.13 2.72 -5.57
N GLU A 22 4.37 3.05 -6.60
CA GLU A 22 3.79 2.03 -7.45
C GLU A 22 4.88 1.16 -8.09
N THR A 23 5.90 1.79 -8.65
CA THR A 23 6.99 1.07 -9.30
C THR A 23 7.70 0.14 -8.31
N ALA A 24 7.96 0.64 -7.10
CA ALA A 24 8.63 -0.17 -6.10
C ALA A 24 7.76 -1.34 -5.67
N LEU A 25 6.46 -1.13 -5.55
CA LEU A 25 5.56 -2.19 -5.10
C LEU A 25 5.36 -3.26 -6.16
N THR A 26 5.45 -2.92 -7.44
CA THR A 26 5.33 -3.93 -8.49
C THR A 26 6.45 -4.95 -8.42
N ARG A 27 7.54 -4.61 -7.76
CA ARG A 27 8.66 -5.53 -7.61
C ARG A 27 8.49 -6.48 -6.43
N VAL A 28 7.52 -6.22 -5.58
CA VAL A 28 7.27 -7.09 -4.43
C VAL A 28 6.47 -8.29 -4.89
N PRO A 29 6.98 -9.51 -4.69
CA PRO A 29 6.22 -10.70 -5.10
C PRO A 29 4.95 -10.85 -4.27
N GLY A 30 3.89 -11.23 -4.93
CA GLY A 30 2.62 -11.42 -4.26
C GLY A 30 1.74 -10.18 -4.19
N VAL A 31 2.21 -9.06 -4.70
CA VAL A 31 1.43 -7.83 -4.74
C VAL A 31 0.82 -7.65 -6.12
N SER A 32 -0.46 -7.32 -6.16
CA SER A 32 -1.17 -7.10 -7.41
C SER A 32 -2.26 -6.04 -7.21
N ASP A 33 -2.84 -5.57 -8.30
CA ASP A 33 -3.94 -4.60 -8.29
C ASP A 33 -3.61 -3.38 -7.43
N ILE A 34 -2.44 -2.82 -7.67
CA ILE A 34 -2.00 -1.64 -6.93
C ILE A 34 -2.80 -0.43 -7.39
N ALA A 35 -3.42 0.26 -6.45
CA ALA A 35 -4.17 1.48 -6.71
C ALA A 35 -3.74 2.53 -5.71
N ILE A 36 -3.31 3.67 -6.23
CA ILE A 36 -2.81 4.76 -5.39
C ILE A 36 -3.65 5.99 -5.65
N SER A 37 -4.09 6.64 -4.58
CA SER A 37 -4.81 7.89 -4.67
C SER A 37 -4.02 8.97 -3.95
N THR A 38 -3.55 9.96 -4.70
CA THR A 38 -2.82 11.07 -4.08
C THR A 38 -3.77 12.03 -3.38
N THR A 39 -5.00 12.09 -3.83
CA THR A 39 -6.00 12.97 -3.22
C THR A 39 -6.31 12.56 -1.80
N THR A 40 -6.46 11.26 -1.56
CA THR A 40 -6.77 10.74 -0.23
C THR A 40 -5.53 10.17 0.45
N GLU A 41 -4.38 10.18 -0.22
CA GLU A 41 -3.14 9.62 0.30
C GLU A 41 -3.33 8.17 0.71
N THR A 42 -4.04 7.42 -0.11
CA THR A 42 -4.38 6.04 0.19
C THR A 42 -3.78 5.10 -0.84
N LEU A 43 -3.25 3.99 -0.35
CA LEU A 43 -2.69 2.94 -1.19
C LEU A 43 -3.52 1.69 -0.97
N ARG A 44 -4.01 1.11 -2.06
CA ARG A 44 -4.73 -0.17 -2.00
C ARG A 44 -4.04 -1.15 -2.90
N LEU A 45 -3.98 -2.38 -2.46
CA LEU A 45 -3.38 -3.44 -3.26
C LEU A 45 -3.93 -4.77 -2.80
N ARG A 46 -3.63 -5.79 -3.57
CA ARG A 46 -3.90 -7.17 -3.18
C ARG A 46 -2.59 -7.84 -2.84
N ALA A 47 -2.58 -8.51 -1.71
CA ALA A 47 -1.40 -9.23 -1.26
C ALA A 47 -1.71 -10.71 -1.23
N ASP A 48 -0.80 -11.49 -1.78
CA ASP A 48 -0.93 -12.94 -1.82
C ASP A 48 0.17 -13.53 -0.95
N GLY A 49 -0.23 -14.23 0.10
CA GLY A 49 0.71 -14.84 1.01
C GLY A 49 0.94 -14.00 2.25
N SER A 50 1.41 -14.68 3.31
CA SER A 50 1.67 -13.98 4.57
C SER A 50 2.98 -13.22 4.48
N GLY A 51 3.04 -12.09 5.16
CA GLY A 51 4.23 -11.27 5.17
C GLY A 51 4.33 -10.27 4.05
N THR A 52 3.45 -10.36 3.05
CA THR A 52 3.48 -9.43 1.92
C THR A 52 3.18 -8.02 2.38
N GLY A 53 2.26 -7.86 3.34
CA GLY A 53 1.95 -6.54 3.87
C GLY A 53 3.14 -5.89 4.54
N GLU A 54 3.93 -6.67 5.26
CA GLU A 54 5.13 -6.15 5.89
C GLU A 54 6.15 -5.71 4.85
N GLN A 55 6.27 -6.45 3.76
CA GLN A 55 7.16 -6.06 2.69
C GLN A 55 6.73 -4.75 2.07
N VAL A 56 5.43 -4.57 1.88
CA VAL A 56 4.90 -3.33 1.33
C VAL A 56 5.25 -2.16 2.25
N GLU A 57 5.04 -2.33 3.55
CA GLU A 57 5.36 -1.27 4.50
C GLU A 57 6.84 -0.94 4.48
N LYS A 58 7.68 -1.96 4.44
CA LYS A 58 9.11 -1.74 4.44
C LYS A 58 9.56 -1.00 3.20
N VAL A 59 9.03 -1.38 2.05
CA VAL A 59 9.40 -0.73 0.79
C VAL A 59 9.03 0.74 0.82
N VAL A 60 7.82 1.05 1.29
CA VAL A 60 7.38 2.44 1.33
C VAL A 60 8.21 3.25 2.32
N ARG A 61 8.53 2.67 3.47
CA ARG A 61 9.36 3.36 4.46
C ARG A 61 10.76 3.61 3.92
N ASP A 62 11.30 2.65 3.18
CA ASP A 62 12.62 2.80 2.59
C ASP A 62 12.66 3.94 1.59
N LEU A 63 11.54 4.25 0.97
CA LEU A 63 11.44 5.36 0.06
C LEU A 63 11.32 6.70 0.78
N GLY A 64 11.12 6.69 2.09
CA GLY A 64 11.06 7.91 2.88
C GLY A 64 9.65 8.39 3.17
N TYR A 65 8.64 7.55 2.98
CA TYR A 65 7.25 7.93 3.24
C TYR A 65 6.73 7.26 4.50
N GLY A 66 5.77 7.92 5.14
CA GLY A 66 5.07 7.31 6.25
C GLY A 66 3.96 6.41 5.73
N ILE A 67 3.82 5.23 6.31
CA ILE A 67 2.78 4.31 5.91
C ILE A 67 2.12 3.72 7.15
N THR A 68 0.80 3.70 7.14
CA THR A 68 0.00 3.18 8.25
C THR A 68 -1.06 2.25 7.70
N PRO A 69 -1.16 1.03 8.21
CA PRO A 69 -2.23 0.13 7.75
C PRO A 69 -3.58 0.66 8.20
N VAL A 70 -4.53 0.60 7.27
CA VAL A 70 -5.90 1.04 7.54
C VAL A 70 -6.78 -0.19 7.53
N SER A 71 -7.46 -0.43 8.64
CA SER A 71 -8.36 -1.55 8.76
C SER A 71 -9.67 -1.20 8.09
N GLU A 72 -10.01 -1.97 7.13
CA GLU A 72 -11.23 -1.73 6.43
C GLU A 72 -12.36 -2.49 6.93
N GLU A 73 -12.29 -3.25 7.20
CA GLU A 73 -13.36 -3.96 7.33
C GLU A 73 -14.05 -4.04 8.25
N THR A 74 -14.06 -3.59 8.05
CA THR A 74 -14.34 -3.65 8.64
C THR A 74 -15.14 -3.84 8.80
N GLY A 75 -15.27 -3.96 8.75
CA GLY A 75 -15.81 -4.18 8.80
C GLY A 75 -16.47 -4.59 9.41
N HIS A 76 -16.52 -4.62 9.56
CA HIS A 76 -16.97 -4.96 10.07
C HIS A 76 -17.54 -4.93 10.88
N HIS A 77 -17.85 -4.89 11.09
CA HIS A 77 -18.26 -4.81 11.83
C HIS A 77 -18.94 -4.80 12.33
N PRO A 78 -19.18 -4.84 12.72
CA PRO A 78 -20.03 -4.83 13.27
C PRO A 78 -20.64 -4.65 13.65
#